data_c92af9c10186c22969467d8c06ef29e3
#
_entry.id   c92af9c10186c22969467d8c06ef29e3
#
_cell.length_a   1.000
_cell.length_b   1.000
_cell.length_c   1.000
_cell.angle_alpha   90.00
_cell.angle_beta   90.00
_cell.angle_gamma   90.00
#
_symmetry.space_group_name_H-M   'P 1'
#
loop_
_entity.id
_entity.type
_entity.pdbx_description
1 polymer ?
#
loop_
_entity_poly.entity_id
_entity_poly.type
_entity_poly.pdbx_seq_one_letter_code
_entity_poly.pdbx_strand_id
1 'polypeptide(L)'
;KQALSADHGDGTDVDSDEHHESQPEADDHSHDKAHDHRHPPEEFGVDSFVYERHRPFHPERFSEWLRSFPESVVRAKGHLWVAGRERYALDLSQAGTQTHVEVNGRWAITLPEFQRESYRESRSDLHWDKQWGDREVKLVFIGAGMDESSIVDTLDDCLVSETGIEDDWEAFENPFPGTMEWSQTPVE
;
A
#
# COMPACT_ATOMS: atom_id res chain seq x y z
N LYS A 1 6.55 58.55 -18.26
CA LYS A 1 7.06 59.09 -19.57
C LYS A 1 7.24 57.86 -20.46
N GLN A 2 6.27 57.78 -21.32
CA GLN A 2 6.31 57.77 -22.80
C GLN A 2 6.73 56.38 -23.33
N ALA A 3 5.87 55.59 -23.88
CA ALA A 3 5.03 55.77 -25.09
C ALA A 3 5.80 55.59 -26.40
N LEU A 4 5.24 54.80 -27.19
CA LEU A 4 4.99 54.80 -28.65
C LEU A 4 5.43 53.47 -29.26
N SER A 5 4.50 52.70 -29.76
CA SER A 5 3.59 52.81 -30.92
C SER A 5 4.23 52.41 -32.24
N ALA A 6 3.45 51.62 -32.90
CA ALA A 6 3.13 51.52 -34.31
C ALA A 6 4.04 50.62 -35.17
N ASP A 7 3.66 49.98 -36.19
CA ASP A 7 2.38 49.84 -36.94
C ASP A 7 2.69 49.09 -38.26
N HIS A 8 1.71 48.48 -38.88
CA HIS A 8 1.52 48.16 -40.30
C HIS A 8 2.33 47.00 -40.91
N GLY A 9 1.78 46.19 -41.75
CA GLY A 9 0.65 46.15 -42.66
C GLY A 9 0.59 44.79 -43.30
N ASP A 10 -0.55 44.28 -43.58
CA ASP A 10 -1.40 44.34 -44.75
C ASP A 10 -0.89 43.61 -46.00
N GLY A 11 -1.79 42.85 -46.62
CA GLY A 11 -1.68 42.27 -47.96
C GLY A 11 -2.29 40.87 -48.01
N THR A 12 -3.64 40.70 -48.08
CA THR A 12 -4.47 40.40 -49.27
C THR A 12 -3.75 39.55 -50.35
N ASP A 13 -4.25 38.50 -50.91
CA ASP A 13 -5.51 38.22 -51.63
C ASP A 13 -5.62 36.75 -52.00
N VAL A 14 -6.82 36.23 -51.95
CA VAL A 14 -7.70 35.50 -52.88
C VAL A 14 -7.07 34.46 -53.84
N ASP A 15 -7.55 33.33 -54.00
CA ASP A 15 -8.68 32.86 -54.81
C ASP A 15 -8.73 31.36 -55.02
N SER A 16 -9.91 30.87 -54.91
CA SER A 16 -10.68 30.02 -55.80
C SER A 16 -10.36 28.50 -55.94
N ASP A 17 -11.41 27.78 -55.50
CA ASP A 17 -12.12 26.69 -56.22
C ASP A 17 -11.31 25.46 -56.68
N GLU A 18 -11.69 24.29 -56.32
CA GLU A 18 -12.74 23.49 -56.95
C GLU A 18 -13.07 22.20 -56.21
N HIS A 19 -14.30 21.85 -56.27
CA HIS A 19 -14.98 20.64 -55.87
C HIS A 19 -14.34 19.36 -56.39
N HIS A 20 -14.23 18.32 -55.56
CA HIS A 20 -14.52 16.97 -56.00
C HIS A 20 -15.21 16.18 -54.86
N GLU A 21 -16.52 16.04 -55.01
CA GLU A 21 -17.30 14.96 -54.41
C GLU A 21 -16.81 13.62 -54.98
N SER A 22 -16.56 12.69 -54.09
CA SER A 22 -16.77 11.27 -54.31
C SER A 22 -16.83 10.52 -52.98
N GLN A 23 -17.99 10.18 -52.55
CA GLN A 23 -18.29 9.00 -51.71
C GLN A 23 -18.66 7.85 -52.65
N PRO A 24 -18.80 6.60 -52.12
CA PRO A 24 -18.35 5.96 -50.87
C PRO A 24 -17.65 4.62 -51.19
N GLU A 25 -16.81 4.15 -50.34
CA GLU A 25 -16.59 2.70 -50.23
C GLU A 25 -16.63 2.35 -48.70
N ALA A 26 -17.65 1.62 -48.36
CA ALA A 26 -17.80 0.96 -47.09
C ALA A 26 -16.86 -0.22 -47.02
N ASP A 27 -15.77 -0.13 -46.27
CA ASP A 27 -15.03 -1.28 -45.79
C ASP A 27 -15.33 -1.51 -44.34
N ASP A 28 -16.30 -2.39 -44.14
CA ASP A 28 -16.61 -3.10 -42.92
C ASP A 28 -15.42 -4.01 -42.55
N HIS A 29 -14.48 -3.48 -41.81
CA HIS A 29 -13.48 -4.26 -41.08
C HIS A 29 -13.85 -4.28 -39.59
N SER A 30 -14.84 -5.09 -39.28
CA SER A 30 -15.06 -5.61 -37.94
C SER A 30 -13.84 -6.46 -37.54
N HIS A 31 -12.79 -5.84 -37.05
CA HIS A 31 -11.78 -6.48 -36.23
C HIS A 31 -12.20 -6.46 -34.79
N ASP A 32 -13.14 -7.36 -34.50
CA ASP A 32 -13.43 -7.81 -33.15
C ASP A 32 -12.24 -8.67 -32.67
N LYS A 33 -11.08 -8.02 -32.47
CA LYS A 33 -10.02 -8.59 -31.65
C LYS A 33 -10.38 -8.26 -30.22
N ALA A 34 -11.11 -9.18 -29.59
CA ALA A 34 -11.12 -9.31 -28.16
C ALA A 34 -9.65 -9.39 -27.71
N HIS A 35 -9.08 -8.27 -27.34
CA HIS A 35 -7.83 -8.23 -26.60
C HIS A 35 -8.15 -8.81 -25.23
N ASP A 36 -7.93 -10.12 -25.10
CA ASP A 36 -7.85 -10.80 -23.82
C ASP A 36 -6.68 -10.16 -23.07
N HIS A 37 -6.98 -9.10 -22.32
CA HIS A 37 -6.04 -8.45 -21.42
C HIS A 37 -5.88 -9.34 -20.19
N ARG A 38 -5.20 -10.48 -20.38
CA ARG A 38 -4.69 -11.24 -19.24
C ARG A 38 -3.73 -10.34 -18.49
N HIS A 39 -4.08 -10.04 -17.27
CA HIS A 39 -3.17 -9.32 -16.38
C HIS A 39 -1.89 -10.17 -16.20
N PRO A 40 -0.69 -9.57 -16.32
CA PRO A 40 0.58 -10.30 -16.21
C PRO A 40 0.69 -11.29 -15.06
N PRO A 41 0.08 -11.06 -13.86
CA PRO A 41 0.07 -12.05 -12.78
C PRO A 41 -0.58 -13.38 -13.14
N GLU A 42 -1.69 -13.35 -13.87
CA GLU A 42 -2.44 -14.58 -14.23
C GLU A 42 -1.68 -15.47 -15.22
N GLU A 43 -0.83 -14.87 -16.05
CA GLU A 43 -0.02 -15.60 -17.05
C GLU A 43 1.13 -16.38 -16.39
N PHE A 44 1.62 -15.93 -15.22
CA PHE A 44 2.72 -16.56 -14.48
C PHE A 44 2.28 -17.32 -13.24
N GLY A 45 0.97 -17.42 -12.98
CA GLY A 45 0.44 -18.11 -11.79
C GLY A 45 0.84 -17.44 -10.48
N VAL A 46 1.08 -16.13 -10.51
CA VAL A 46 1.41 -15.31 -9.33
C VAL A 46 0.16 -14.58 -8.88
N ASP A 47 -0.23 -14.81 -7.64
CA ASP A 47 -1.38 -14.18 -7.00
C ASP A 47 -0.91 -13.14 -5.96
N SER A 48 -1.81 -12.25 -5.58
CA SER A 48 -1.56 -11.31 -4.48
C SER A 48 -2.84 -11.01 -3.73
N PHE A 49 -2.71 -10.80 -2.43
CA PHE A 49 -3.81 -10.34 -1.58
C PHE A 49 -3.31 -9.35 -0.53
N VAL A 50 -4.24 -8.63 0.07
CA VAL A 50 -3.99 -7.68 1.15
C VAL A 50 -4.65 -8.18 2.42
N TYR A 51 -3.85 -8.33 3.48
CA TYR A 51 -4.32 -8.57 4.84
C TYR A 51 -4.38 -7.23 5.58
N GLU A 52 -5.56 -6.85 6.07
CA GLU A 52 -5.77 -5.59 6.79
C GLU A 52 -6.56 -5.83 8.07
N ARG A 53 -6.02 -5.35 9.20
CA ARG A 53 -6.67 -5.44 10.52
C ARG A 53 -6.39 -4.18 11.35
N HIS A 54 -7.38 -3.78 12.12
CA HIS A 54 -7.27 -2.66 13.07
C HIS A 54 -7.11 -3.16 14.52
N ARG A 55 -6.28 -4.17 14.67
CA ARG A 55 -5.94 -4.81 15.93
C ARG A 55 -4.47 -5.20 15.92
N PRO A 56 -3.72 -5.01 17.04
CA PRO A 56 -2.29 -5.30 17.03
C PRO A 56 -1.99 -6.79 17.03
N PHE A 57 -0.84 -7.15 16.50
CA PHE A 57 -0.27 -8.46 16.73
C PHE A 57 0.26 -8.61 18.16
N HIS A 58 0.07 -9.78 18.74
CA HIS A 58 0.78 -10.22 19.93
C HIS A 58 2.23 -10.51 19.55
N PRO A 59 3.24 -9.90 20.21
CA PRO A 59 4.62 -9.93 19.74
C PRO A 59 5.21 -11.33 19.65
N GLU A 60 5.01 -12.17 20.65
CA GLU A 60 5.56 -13.54 20.66
C GLU A 60 4.90 -14.41 19.58
N ARG A 61 3.57 -14.39 19.48
CA ARG A 61 2.84 -15.21 18.48
C ARG A 61 3.22 -14.82 17.06
N PHE A 62 3.29 -13.53 16.80
CA PHE A 62 3.66 -13.05 15.46
C PHE A 62 5.13 -13.32 15.15
N SER A 63 6.04 -13.21 16.13
CA SER A 63 7.45 -13.59 15.97
C SER A 63 7.60 -15.08 15.63
N GLU A 64 6.81 -15.95 16.27
CA GLU A 64 6.80 -17.37 15.96
C GLU A 64 6.26 -17.66 14.56
N TRP A 65 5.18 -16.98 14.17
CA TRP A 65 4.63 -17.07 12.82
C TRP A 65 5.66 -16.68 11.76
N LEU A 66 6.44 -15.62 11.98
CA LEU A 66 7.50 -15.19 11.06
C LEU A 66 8.61 -16.24 10.86
N ARG A 67 8.85 -17.11 11.85
CA ARG A 67 9.82 -18.21 11.73
C ARG A 67 9.30 -19.37 10.87
N SER A 68 7.98 -19.49 10.76
CA SER A 68 7.29 -20.51 9.96
C SER A 68 6.58 -19.89 8.74
N PHE A 69 7.19 -18.89 8.14
CA PHE A 69 6.62 -18.14 7.04
C PHE A 69 6.23 -19.07 5.87
N PRO A 70 5.04 -18.91 5.26
CA PRO A 70 4.57 -19.81 4.20
C PRO A 70 5.49 -19.80 2.97
N GLU A 71 5.95 -20.99 2.54
CA GLU A 71 6.84 -21.13 1.39
C GLU A 71 6.24 -20.69 0.06
N SER A 72 4.91 -20.68 -0.05
CA SER A 72 4.18 -20.20 -1.23
C SER A 72 4.25 -18.68 -1.40
N VAL A 73 4.63 -17.94 -0.36
CA VAL A 73 4.80 -16.48 -0.41
C VAL A 73 6.22 -16.16 -0.87
N VAL A 74 6.31 -15.52 -2.02
CA VAL A 74 7.60 -15.06 -2.58
C VAL A 74 8.01 -13.73 -1.98
N ARG A 75 7.03 -12.88 -1.68
CA ARG A 75 7.23 -11.54 -1.10
C ARG A 75 6.07 -11.14 -0.21
N ALA A 76 6.39 -10.53 0.92
CA ALA A 76 5.42 -9.80 1.74
C ALA A 76 5.99 -8.44 2.14
N LYS A 77 5.14 -7.43 2.18
CA LYS A 77 5.52 -6.09 2.63
C LYS A 77 4.33 -5.35 3.21
N GLY A 78 4.60 -4.49 4.20
CA GLY A 78 3.61 -3.55 4.71
C GLY A 78 3.83 -3.16 6.15
N HIS A 79 2.82 -2.49 6.71
CA HIS A 79 2.86 -1.91 8.03
C HIS A 79 2.36 -2.89 9.09
N LEU A 80 3.01 -2.85 10.23
CA LEU A 80 2.69 -3.65 11.40
C LEU A 80 2.32 -2.74 12.58
N TRP A 81 1.24 -3.08 13.25
CA TRP A 81 0.95 -2.64 14.59
C TRP A 81 1.16 -3.81 15.55
N VAL A 82 2.10 -3.68 16.46
CA VAL A 82 2.48 -4.73 17.43
C VAL A 82 2.23 -4.20 18.84
N ALA A 83 1.59 -5.00 19.68
CA ALA A 83 1.36 -4.67 21.09
C ALA A 83 2.70 -4.47 21.81
N GLY A 84 2.80 -3.47 22.69
CA GLY A 84 4.06 -3.05 23.32
C GLY A 84 4.98 -2.20 22.42
N ARG A 85 4.49 -1.81 21.23
CA ARG A 85 5.16 -0.89 20.30
C ARG A 85 4.22 0.18 19.75
N GLU A 86 3.22 0.57 20.53
CA GLU A 86 2.11 1.45 20.10
C GLU A 86 2.55 2.83 19.61
N ARG A 87 3.78 3.21 19.92
CA ARG A 87 4.33 4.50 19.51
C ARG A 87 4.76 4.49 18.05
N TYR A 88 5.17 3.34 17.52
CA TYR A 88 5.84 3.22 16.25
C TYR A 88 5.07 2.36 15.28
N ALA A 89 5.02 2.81 14.02
CA ALA A 89 4.68 1.96 12.90
C ALA A 89 5.92 1.16 12.53
N LEU A 90 5.78 -0.15 12.48
CA LEU A 90 6.82 -1.05 12.02
C LEU A 90 6.55 -1.44 10.58
N ASP A 91 7.58 -1.66 9.79
CA ASP A 91 7.47 -2.21 8.45
C ASP A 91 8.04 -3.62 8.39
N LEU A 92 7.25 -4.52 7.81
CA LEU A 92 7.69 -5.84 7.40
C LEU A 92 8.17 -5.78 5.95
N SER A 93 9.30 -6.37 5.68
CA SER A 93 9.79 -6.69 4.33
C SER A 93 10.31 -8.10 4.32
N GLN A 94 9.64 -8.98 3.58
CA GLN A 94 10.06 -10.37 3.37
C GLN A 94 10.30 -10.59 1.87
N ALA A 95 11.42 -11.25 1.54
CA ALA A 95 11.77 -11.66 0.19
C ALA A 95 12.58 -12.97 0.23
N GLY A 96 12.05 -14.02 -0.40
CA GLY A 96 12.61 -15.37 -0.29
C GLY A 96 12.65 -15.84 1.16
N THR A 97 13.82 -16.19 1.67
CA THR A 97 14.01 -16.65 3.06
C THR A 97 14.36 -15.53 4.04
N GLN A 98 14.47 -14.29 3.56
CA GLN A 98 14.88 -13.16 4.41
C GLN A 98 13.65 -12.38 4.87
N THR A 99 13.56 -12.15 6.17
CA THR A 99 12.53 -11.33 6.80
C THR A 99 13.19 -10.20 7.58
N HIS A 100 12.68 -9.02 7.39
CA HIS A 100 13.13 -7.79 8.02
C HIS A 100 11.95 -7.07 8.66
N VAL A 101 12.13 -6.63 9.89
CA VAL A 101 11.18 -5.73 10.57
C VAL A 101 11.96 -4.53 11.09
N GLU A 102 11.52 -3.34 10.71
CA GLU A 102 12.15 -2.08 11.09
C GLU A 102 11.13 -1.03 11.53
N VAL A 103 11.60 -0.02 12.26
CA VAL A 103 10.76 1.14 12.60
C VAL A 103 10.68 2.06 11.39
N ASN A 104 9.49 2.20 10.82
CA ASN A 104 9.24 3.12 9.70
C ASN A 104 8.99 4.56 10.18
N GLY A 105 8.32 4.71 11.33
CA GLY A 105 7.95 6.02 11.82
C GLY A 105 7.09 5.96 13.08
N ARG A 106 6.40 7.07 13.34
CA ARG A 106 5.44 7.17 14.43
C ARG A 106 4.03 7.18 13.88
N TRP A 107 3.12 6.48 14.56
CA TRP A 107 1.70 6.62 14.29
C TRP A 107 1.24 8.08 14.50
N ALA A 108 0.38 8.58 13.63
CA ALA A 108 -0.09 9.96 13.71
C ALA A 108 -0.82 10.26 15.02
N ILE A 109 -1.54 9.29 15.58
CA ILE A 109 -2.19 9.43 16.89
C ILE A 109 -1.20 9.80 18.01
N THR A 110 0.08 9.46 17.87
CA THR A 110 1.13 9.74 18.87
C THR A 110 1.83 11.09 18.68
N LEU A 111 1.46 11.82 17.63
CA LEU A 111 2.00 13.14 17.34
C LEU A 111 1.31 14.23 18.17
N PRO A 112 1.95 15.39 18.36
CA PRO A 112 1.29 16.56 18.90
C PRO A 112 0.01 16.90 18.12
N GLU A 113 -1.02 17.42 18.80
CA GLU A 113 -2.36 17.65 18.24
C GLU A 113 -2.33 18.42 16.92
N PHE A 114 -1.58 19.50 16.85
CA PHE A 114 -1.42 20.29 15.62
C PHE A 114 -0.92 19.46 14.41
N GLN A 115 0.08 18.60 14.64
CA GLN A 115 0.62 17.75 13.57
C GLN A 115 -0.37 16.64 13.17
N ARG A 116 -1.08 16.12 14.17
CA ARG A 116 -2.11 15.08 13.97
C ARG A 116 -3.28 15.59 13.14
N GLU A 117 -3.76 16.80 13.43
CA GLU A 117 -4.83 17.44 12.67
C GLU A 117 -4.40 17.68 11.21
N SER A 118 -3.25 18.28 11.02
CA SER A 118 -2.70 18.52 9.68
C SER A 118 -2.51 17.21 8.89
N TYR A 119 -2.08 16.14 9.54
CA TYR A 119 -1.93 14.83 8.91
C TYR A 119 -3.28 14.26 8.47
N ARG A 120 -4.31 14.36 9.31
CA ARG A 120 -5.67 13.90 8.99
C ARG A 120 -6.31 14.70 7.87
N GLU A 121 -6.12 16.03 7.85
CA GLU A 121 -6.63 16.89 6.79
C GLU A 121 -6.00 16.61 5.43
N SER A 122 -4.73 16.20 5.42
CA SER A 122 -4.00 15.88 4.19
C SER A 122 -4.33 14.50 3.61
N ARG A 123 -5.03 13.64 4.36
CA ARG A 123 -5.37 12.25 3.99
C ARG A 123 -6.83 11.95 4.30
N SER A 124 -7.71 12.29 3.36
CA SER A 124 -9.15 12.10 3.49
C SER A 124 -9.60 10.63 3.48
N ASP A 125 -8.75 9.74 3.00
CA ASP A 125 -8.94 8.29 2.89
C ASP A 125 -8.39 7.51 4.09
N LEU A 126 -7.79 8.20 5.05
CA LEU A 126 -7.20 7.57 6.23
C LEU A 126 -8.29 7.02 7.14
N HIS A 127 -8.23 5.71 7.43
CA HIS A 127 -8.99 5.16 8.55
C HIS A 127 -8.53 5.79 9.86
N TRP A 128 -9.47 6.24 10.67
CA TRP A 128 -9.17 6.83 11.96
C TRP A 128 -10.11 6.31 13.03
N ASP A 129 -9.58 5.47 13.90
CA ASP A 129 -10.28 5.02 15.08
C ASP A 129 -10.21 6.07 16.23
N LYS A 130 -11.24 6.13 17.08
CA LYS A 130 -11.29 7.11 18.18
C LYS A 130 -10.26 6.84 19.27
N GLN A 131 -9.96 5.58 19.53
CA GLN A 131 -9.03 5.15 20.59
C GLN A 131 -7.63 4.91 20.03
N TRP A 132 -7.55 4.28 18.85
CA TRP A 132 -6.30 3.76 18.29
C TRP A 132 -5.72 4.63 17.19
N GLY A 133 -6.50 5.60 16.66
CA GLY A 133 -6.08 6.52 15.63
C GLY A 133 -5.90 5.84 14.28
N ASP A 134 -4.74 6.04 13.68
CA ASP A 134 -4.31 5.51 12.39
C ASP A 134 -3.57 4.16 12.48
N ARG A 135 -3.61 3.51 13.65
CA ARG A 135 -2.93 2.23 13.83
C ARG A 135 -3.63 1.12 13.09
N GLU A 136 -2.87 0.41 12.27
CA GLU A 136 -3.35 -0.73 11.51
C GLU A 136 -2.25 -1.76 11.27
N VAL A 137 -2.65 -2.97 10.95
CA VAL A 137 -1.82 -3.96 10.27
C VAL A 137 -2.28 -3.98 8.83
N LYS A 138 -1.36 -3.75 7.90
CA LYS A 138 -1.64 -3.83 6.47
C LYS A 138 -0.48 -4.44 5.73
N LEU A 139 -0.66 -5.69 5.31
CA LEU A 139 0.35 -6.50 4.65
C LEU A 139 -0.12 -6.90 3.26
N VAL A 140 0.74 -6.75 2.27
CA VAL A 140 0.55 -7.27 0.92
C VAL A 140 1.37 -8.54 0.77
N PHE A 141 0.74 -9.62 0.36
CA PHE A 141 1.35 -10.90 0.06
C PHE A 141 1.36 -11.13 -1.44
N ILE A 142 2.47 -11.63 -1.97
CA ILE A 142 2.64 -11.99 -3.37
C ILE A 142 3.27 -13.38 -3.39
N GLY A 143 2.70 -14.30 -4.14
CA GLY A 143 3.21 -15.67 -4.21
C GLY A 143 2.54 -16.51 -5.29
N ALA A 144 2.84 -17.79 -5.32
CA ALA A 144 2.28 -18.74 -6.26
C ALA A 144 1.61 -19.89 -5.51
N GLY A 145 0.33 -20.14 -5.83
CA GLY A 145 -0.44 -21.19 -5.16
C GLY A 145 -0.62 -20.96 -3.66
N MET A 146 -0.76 -19.71 -3.25
CA MET A 146 -1.01 -19.35 -1.85
C MET A 146 -2.39 -19.84 -1.40
N ASP A 147 -2.44 -20.43 -0.22
CA ASP A 147 -3.69 -20.63 0.51
C ASP A 147 -3.98 -19.37 1.35
N GLU A 148 -4.66 -18.40 0.71
CA GLU A 148 -5.01 -17.14 1.34
C GLU A 148 -5.78 -17.34 2.64
N SER A 149 -6.75 -18.26 2.66
CA SER A 149 -7.57 -18.53 3.85
C SER A 149 -6.71 -18.99 5.01
N SER A 150 -5.82 -19.93 4.77
CA SER A 150 -4.92 -20.46 5.80
C SER A 150 -3.95 -19.41 6.32
N ILE A 151 -3.42 -18.55 5.42
CA ILE A 151 -2.53 -17.44 5.82
C ILE A 151 -3.28 -16.44 6.69
N VAL A 152 -4.50 -16.06 6.28
CA VAL A 152 -5.35 -15.13 7.02
C VAL A 152 -5.71 -15.67 8.40
N ASP A 153 -6.15 -16.93 8.48
CA ASP A 153 -6.54 -17.57 9.75
C ASP A 153 -5.35 -17.61 10.73
N THR A 154 -4.18 -18.02 10.26
CA THR A 154 -3.00 -18.09 11.11
C THR A 154 -2.47 -16.72 11.55
N LEU A 155 -2.65 -15.68 10.73
CA LEU A 155 -2.35 -14.30 11.12
C LEU A 155 -3.37 -13.76 12.12
N ASP A 156 -4.66 -14.09 11.95
CA ASP A 156 -5.71 -13.69 12.89
C ASP A 156 -5.48 -14.33 14.28
N ASP A 157 -4.94 -15.54 14.34
CA ASP A 157 -4.53 -16.19 15.60
C ASP A 157 -3.36 -15.45 16.28
N CYS A 158 -2.57 -14.70 15.52
CA CYS A 158 -1.51 -13.87 16.08
C CYS A 158 -2.00 -12.55 16.66
N LEU A 159 -3.22 -12.11 16.38
CA LEU A 159 -3.74 -10.85 16.90
C LEU A 159 -3.98 -10.93 18.42
N VAL A 160 -3.79 -9.82 19.12
CA VAL A 160 -4.22 -9.70 20.50
C VAL A 160 -5.74 -9.97 20.56
N SER A 161 -6.19 -10.77 21.53
CA SER A 161 -7.61 -11.07 21.67
C SER A 161 -8.40 -9.80 22.05
N GLU A 162 -9.72 -9.80 21.78
CA GLU A 162 -10.58 -8.66 22.12
C GLU A 162 -10.56 -8.35 23.63
N THR A 163 -10.45 -9.39 24.46
CA THR A 163 -10.30 -9.25 25.90
C THR A 163 -8.90 -8.84 26.35
N GLY A 164 -7.88 -9.10 25.55
CA GLY A 164 -6.48 -8.74 25.80
C GLY A 164 -6.13 -7.32 25.36
N ILE A 165 -7.06 -6.56 24.78
CA ILE A 165 -6.84 -5.16 24.41
C ILE A 165 -6.63 -4.26 25.65
N GLU A 166 -7.14 -4.68 26.80
CA GLU A 166 -6.99 -3.98 28.09
C GLU A 166 -5.78 -4.50 28.91
N ASP A 167 -5.04 -5.47 28.41
CA ASP A 167 -3.87 -6.01 29.08
C ASP A 167 -2.71 -5.00 29.11
N ASP A 168 -1.78 -5.23 30.05
CA ASP A 168 -0.51 -4.50 30.09
C ASP A 168 0.44 -5.05 29.02
N TRP A 169 0.41 -4.45 27.85
CA TRP A 169 1.25 -4.87 26.72
C TRP A 169 2.75 -4.64 26.91
N GLU A 170 3.13 -3.79 27.87
CA GLU A 170 4.54 -3.60 28.23
C GLU A 170 5.13 -4.84 28.90
N ALA A 171 4.27 -5.70 29.46
CA ALA A 171 4.68 -6.95 30.08
C ALA A 171 5.00 -8.06 29.06
N PHE A 172 4.65 -7.93 27.79
CA PHE A 172 4.96 -8.94 26.78
C PHE A 172 6.46 -8.95 26.47
N GLU A 173 7.02 -10.15 26.32
CA GLU A 173 8.32 -10.29 25.69
C GLU A 173 8.22 -9.87 24.24
N ASN A 174 9.02 -8.87 23.84
CA ASN A 174 8.83 -8.22 22.55
C ASN A 174 10.15 -8.16 21.76
N PRO A 175 10.33 -9.06 20.79
CA PRO A 175 11.53 -9.11 19.97
C PRO A 175 11.60 -8.00 18.89
N PHE A 176 10.52 -7.25 18.70
CA PHE A 176 10.46 -6.22 17.66
C PHE A 176 11.11 -4.92 18.11
N PRO A 177 11.69 -4.13 17.17
CA PRO A 177 12.36 -2.89 17.48
C PRO A 177 11.42 -1.88 18.15
N GLY A 178 11.93 -1.21 19.21
CA GLY A 178 11.15 -0.22 19.99
C GLY A 178 11.69 1.20 19.90
N THR A 179 12.69 1.46 19.07
CA THR A 179 13.29 2.77 18.88
C THR A 179 13.56 3.01 17.39
N MET A 180 13.71 4.29 17.00
CA MET A 180 14.10 4.67 15.64
C MET A 180 15.60 4.43 15.35
N GLU A 181 16.33 3.79 16.27
CA GLU A 181 17.69 3.40 16.01
C GLU A 181 17.70 2.23 15.02
N TRP A 182 18.47 2.38 13.95
CA TRP A 182 18.67 1.39 12.90
C TRP A 182 19.25 0.10 13.48
N SER A 183 18.41 -0.73 14.03
CA SER A 183 18.78 -2.06 14.46
C SER A 183 18.34 -3.04 13.38
N GLN A 184 19.24 -3.34 12.46
CA GLN A 184 19.11 -4.50 11.59
C GLN A 184 19.27 -5.74 12.48
N THR A 185 18.20 -6.23 13.03
CA THR A 185 18.22 -7.52 13.69
C THR A 185 17.61 -8.52 12.71
N PRO A 186 18.40 -9.42 12.10
CA PRO A 186 17.84 -10.57 11.42
C PRO A 186 17.05 -11.36 12.45
N VAL A 187 15.84 -11.77 12.13
CA VAL A 187 15.12 -12.77 12.90
C VAL A 187 15.81 -14.10 12.58
N GLU A 188 16.66 -14.60 13.46
CA GLU A 188 17.27 -15.92 13.36
C GLU A 188 16.28 -17.04 13.63
#